data_c9ee3ee023990a04c9c9dc453d3e09f7
#
_entry.id   c9ee3ee023990a04c9c9dc453d3e09f7
#
_cell.length_a   1.000
_cell.length_b   1.000
_cell.length_c   1.000
_cell.angle_alpha   90.00
_cell.angle_beta   90.00
_cell.angle_gamma   90.00
#
_symmetry.space_group_name_H-M   'P 1'
#
loop_
_entity.id
_entity.type
_entity.pdbx_description
1 polymer ?
#
loop_
_entity_poly.entity_id
_entity_poly.type
_entity_poly.pdbx_seq_one_letter_code
_entity_poly.pdbx_strand_id
1 'polypeptide(L)'
;MNINYSQLIKKSAKNLGFLSCGISKAEFLEEEAPRFEKWLNEQKHGQMAYMENHYDKRLDPRLLFPGAKSVVSLLLNYYTDEHQVEGAPKISKYAYGTDYHFVIKEKLKQLFQILQEEIGEINGRVFVDSAPVMDKAWAGRSGLGWMGKNTNLINKKVGSFFFIAEMILDLKLDYDTPVTDHCGTCTACIDACPTEALTPYNIDASRCISYLTIELKDQIPSEFQNKMDDWSFGCDICQDVCPWNRFSKPHSEPLFEPRSELLEFTKKDWEELTEATFDIIFKNSAVKRTRYRGLKRNLAFLND
;
A
#
# COMPACT_ATOMS: atom_id res chain seq x y z
N MET A 1 30.23 -6.45 24.21
CA MET A 1 29.12 -5.46 24.09
C MET A 1 27.86 -6.25 23.73
N ASN A 2 26.78 -6.14 24.51
CA ASN A 2 25.52 -6.77 24.11
C ASN A 2 24.97 -6.01 22.91
N ILE A 3 24.87 -6.70 21.77
CA ILE A 3 24.29 -6.14 20.54
C ILE A 3 22.79 -5.99 20.77
N ASN A 4 22.28 -4.76 20.64
CA ASN A 4 20.83 -4.54 20.62
C ASN A 4 20.31 -4.86 19.23
N TYR A 5 19.69 -6.03 19.07
CA TYR A 5 19.19 -6.52 17.79
C TYR A 5 18.11 -5.62 17.18
N SER A 6 17.28 -4.97 18.00
CA SER A 6 16.27 -4.04 17.53
C SER A 6 16.90 -2.83 16.83
N GLN A 7 17.98 -2.30 17.39
CA GLN A 7 18.73 -1.18 16.78
C GLN A 7 19.50 -1.63 15.53
N LEU A 8 20.05 -2.83 15.53
CA LEU A 8 20.69 -3.42 14.35
C LEU A 8 19.71 -3.50 13.18
N ILE A 9 18.51 -4.06 13.40
CA ILE A 9 17.47 -4.19 12.39
C ILE A 9 17.10 -2.81 11.83
N LYS A 10 16.81 -1.84 12.70
CA LYS A 10 16.44 -0.48 12.29
C LYS A 10 17.54 0.20 11.48
N LYS A 11 18.80 0.02 11.88
CA LYS A 11 19.97 0.57 11.17
C LYS A 11 20.14 -0.08 9.79
N SER A 12 20.07 -1.42 9.73
CA SER A 12 20.22 -2.16 8.48
C SER A 12 19.09 -1.84 7.50
N ALA A 13 17.85 -1.75 7.97
CA ALA A 13 16.72 -1.32 7.17
C ALA A 13 16.95 0.09 6.57
N LYS A 14 17.41 1.04 7.38
CA LYS A 14 17.73 2.39 6.90
C LYS A 14 18.83 2.38 5.83
N ASN A 15 19.88 1.57 6.01
CA ASN A 15 20.97 1.45 5.03
C ASN A 15 20.50 0.87 3.69
N LEU A 16 19.46 0.05 3.70
CA LEU A 16 18.81 -0.49 2.50
C LEU A 16 17.79 0.47 1.87
N GLY A 17 17.65 1.69 2.41
CA GLY A 17 16.78 2.72 1.87
C GLY A 17 15.34 2.70 2.39
N PHE A 18 15.01 1.86 3.39
CA PHE A 18 13.71 1.98 4.04
C PHE A 18 13.60 3.30 4.80
N LEU A 19 12.47 3.95 4.65
CA LEU A 19 12.16 5.24 5.24
C LEU A 19 12.06 5.17 6.77
N SER A 20 11.46 4.10 7.26
CA SER A 20 11.25 3.85 8.69
C SER A 20 11.11 2.36 8.96
N CYS A 21 11.41 1.96 10.20
CA CYS A 21 11.30 0.60 10.68
C CYS A 21 10.76 0.62 12.12
N GLY A 22 9.69 -0.14 12.37
CA GLY A 22 9.09 -0.30 13.68
C GLY A 22 8.90 -1.78 14.02
N ILE A 23 8.83 -2.09 15.30
CA ILE A 23 8.80 -3.46 15.81
C ILE A 23 7.64 -3.59 16.78
N SER A 24 6.79 -4.60 16.58
CA SER A 24 5.72 -4.95 17.51
C SER A 24 5.79 -6.42 17.92
N LYS A 25 5.13 -6.75 19.02
CA LYS A 25 4.99 -8.11 19.49
C LYS A 25 4.08 -8.89 18.55
N ALA A 26 4.48 -10.11 18.18
CA ALA A 26 3.63 -11.03 17.43
C ALA A 26 2.57 -11.61 18.34
N GLU A 27 1.34 -11.10 18.25
CA GLU A 27 0.19 -11.54 19.03
C GLU A 27 -1.10 -11.32 18.24
N PHE A 28 -2.23 -11.79 18.73
CA PHE A 28 -3.51 -11.59 18.08
C PHE A 28 -3.90 -10.10 18.05
N LEU A 29 -4.50 -9.64 16.95
CA LEU A 29 -4.94 -8.26 16.73
C LEU A 29 -6.37 -8.06 17.28
N GLU A 30 -6.52 -8.03 18.60
CA GLU A 30 -7.83 -8.01 19.28
C GLU A 30 -8.68 -6.79 18.88
N GLU A 31 -8.05 -5.62 18.68
CA GLU A 31 -8.76 -4.38 18.32
C GLU A 31 -9.21 -4.37 16.85
N GLU A 32 -8.49 -5.06 15.98
CA GLU A 32 -8.80 -5.11 14.55
C GLU A 32 -9.84 -6.20 14.20
N ALA A 33 -9.92 -7.28 14.99
CA ALA A 33 -10.82 -8.40 14.73
C ALA A 33 -12.29 -7.94 14.57
N PRO A 34 -12.91 -7.20 15.51
CA PRO A 34 -14.31 -6.78 15.38
C PRO A 34 -14.52 -5.79 14.22
N ARG A 35 -13.52 -4.96 13.89
CA ARG A 35 -13.59 -4.01 12.78
C ARG A 35 -13.57 -4.72 11.44
N PHE A 36 -12.66 -5.70 11.31
CA PHE A 36 -12.50 -6.49 10.10
C PHE A 36 -13.71 -7.41 9.87
N GLU A 37 -14.20 -8.08 10.90
CA GLU A 37 -15.40 -8.90 10.83
C GLU A 37 -16.63 -8.08 10.40
N LYS A 38 -16.83 -6.90 10.99
CA LYS A 38 -17.92 -6.00 10.61
C LYS A 38 -17.80 -5.59 9.15
N TRP A 39 -16.60 -5.23 8.68
CA TRP A 39 -16.34 -4.80 7.30
C TRP A 39 -16.65 -5.92 6.29
N LEU A 40 -16.29 -7.18 6.61
CA LEU A 40 -16.62 -8.36 5.81
C LEU A 40 -18.13 -8.63 5.79
N ASN A 41 -18.78 -8.61 6.96
CA ASN A 41 -20.22 -8.84 7.08
C ASN A 41 -21.05 -7.78 6.32
N GLU A 42 -20.58 -6.55 6.26
CA GLU A 42 -21.16 -5.47 5.46
C GLU A 42 -20.81 -5.56 3.96
N GLN A 43 -20.08 -6.59 3.52
CA GLN A 43 -19.64 -6.83 2.15
C GLN A 43 -18.85 -5.67 1.51
N LYS A 44 -18.24 -4.83 2.34
CA LYS A 44 -17.49 -3.66 1.91
C LYS A 44 -16.20 -3.98 1.16
N HIS A 45 -15.77 -5.24 1.14
CA HIS A 45 -14.65 -5.74 0.35
C HIS A 45 -14.99 -5.94 -1.14
N GLY A 46 -16.27 -5.82 -1.53
CA GLY A 46 -16.71 -6.06 -2.91
C GLY A 46 -16.34 -7.47 -3.39
N GLN A 47 -15.75 -7.60 -4.56
CA GLN A 47 -15.34 -8.89 -5.15
C GLN A 47 -13.97 -9.40 -4.67
N MET A 48 -13.34 -8.75 -3.68
CA MET A 48 -12.06 -9.20 -3.12
C MET A 48 -12.23 -10.39 -2.16
N ALA A 49 -12.74 -11.53 -2.67
CA ALA A 49 -12.97 -12.74 -1.87
C ALA A 49 -11.72 -13.22 -1.11
N TYR A 50 -10.52 -12.88 -1.58
CA TYR A 50 -9.28 -13.17 -0.87
C TYR A 50 -9.20 -12.48 0.50
N MET A 51 -9.97 -11.44 0.76
CA MET A 51 -10.05 -10.81 2.08
C MET A 51 -10.75 -11.68 3.13
N GLU A 52 -11.72 -12.49 2.72
CA GLU A 52 -12.39 -13.48 3.58
C GLU A 52 -11.49 -14.68 3.89
N ASN A 53 -10.60 -15.01 2.95
CA ASN A 53 -9.72 -16.15 3.08
C ASN A 53 -8.68 -15.92 4.18
N HIS A 54 -8.44 -16.99 4.98
CA HIS A 54 -7.42 -17.00 6.03
C HIS A 54 -7.66 -15.93 7.11
N TYR A 55 -8.92 -15.68 7.49
CA TYR A 55 -9.32 -14.70 8.50
C TYR A 55 -8.44 -14.79 9.76
N ASP A 56 -8.31 -15.99 10.36
CA ASP A 56 -7.51 -16.18 11.56
C ASP A 56 -6.02 -15.80 11.37
N LYS A 57 -5.46 -16.14 10.20
CA LYS A 57 -4.06 -15.84 9.89
C LYS A 57 -3.81 -14.34 9.69
N ARG A 58 -4.84 -13.60 9.24
CA ARG A 58 -4.75 -12.14 9.11
C ARG A 58 -4.63 -11.46 10.46
N LEU A 59 -5.30 -12.01 11.46
CA LEU A 59 -5.35 -11.46 12.81
C LEU A 59 -4.24 -11.99 13.72
N ASP A 60 -3.67 -13.16 13.40
CA ASP A 60 -2.62 -13.76 14.23
C ASP A 60 -1.41 -14.18 13.38
N PRO A 61 -0.29 -13.44 13.44
CA PRO A 61 0.91 -13.74 12.67
C PRO A 61 1.57 -15.06 13.10
N ARG A 62 1.26 -15.57 14.29
CA ARG A 62 1.78 -16.86 14.78
C ARG A 62 1.19 -18.04 14.02
N LEU A 63 0.03 -17.86 13.37
CA LEU A 63 -0.57 -18.84 12.46
C LEU A 63 0.05 -18.81 11.06
N LEU A 64 0.69 -17.70 10.68
CA LEU A 64 1.47 -17.58 9.44
C LEU A 64 2.88 -18.14 9.58
N PHE A 65 3.48 -17.90 10.73
CA PHE A 65 4.81 -18.37 11.08
C PHE A 65 4.81 -18.88 12.53
N PRO A 66 4.70 -20.21 12.75
CA PRO A 66 4.77 -20.81 14.08
C PRO A 66 6.09 -20.45 14.79
N GLY A 67 5.99 -20.02 16.04
CA GLY A 67 7.15 -19.53 16.79
C GLY A 67 7.43 -18.04 16.65
N ALA A 68 6.63 -17.29 15.89
CA ALA A 68 6.74 -15.86 15.77
C ALA A 68 6.72 -15.15 17.15
N LYS A 69 7.67 -14.24 17.35
CA LYS A 69 7.78 -13.39 18.54
C LYS A 69 7.69 -11.91 18.25
N SER A 70 8.14 -11.52 17.06
CA SER A 70 8.15 -10.11 16.64
C SER A 70 7.65 -9.95 15.20
N VAL A 71 6.94 -8.84 14.97
CA VAL A 71 6.61 -8.33 13.64
C VAL A 71 7.40 -7.05 13.44
N VAL A 72 8.26 -7.03 12.42
CA VAL A 72 9.03 -5.87 11.98
C VAL A 72 8.33 -5.27 10.78
N SER A 73 7.76 -4.08 10.94
CA SER A 73 7.12 -3.34 9.84
C SER A 73 8.08 -2.29 9.29
N LEU A 74 8.08 -2.13 7.98
CA LEU A 74 9.00 -1.27 7.24
C LEU A 74 8.22 -0.38 6.28
N LEU A 75 8.64 0.87 6.14
CA LEU A 75 8.07 1.80 5.17
C LEU A 75 9.08 2.07 4.05
N LEU A 76 8.64 2.01 2.79
CA LEU A 76 9.45 2.38 1.64
C LEU A 76 8.73 3.48 0.84
N ASN A 77 9.36 4.64 0.69
CA ASN A 77 8.81 5.81 0.03
C ASN A 77 8.62 5.59 -1.48
N TYR A 78 7.47 6.02 -2.03
CA TYR A 78 7.22 6.05 -3.47
C TYR A 78 6.75 7.42 -3.98
N TYR A 79 6.71 8.42 -3.10
CA TYR A 79 6.28 9.75 -3.51
C TYR A 79 7.18 10.33 -4.60
N THR A 80 6.57 10.96 -5.60
CA THR A 80 7.24 11.71 -6.64
C THR A 80 6.50 13.03 -6.90
N ASP A 81 7.25 14.05 -7.30
CA ASP A 81 6.71 15.34 -7.75
C ASP A 81 6.40 15.33 -9.28
N GLU A 82 6.74 14.23 -9.97
CA GLU A 82 6.42 14.07 -11.38
C GLU A 82 4.93 13.85 -11.60
N HIS A 83 4.42 14.39 -12.70
CA HIS A 83 3.01 14.33 -13.07
C HIS A 83 2.85 13.89 -14.52
N GLN A 84 1.75 13.19 -14.81
CA GLN A 84 1.33 12.91 -16.17
C GLN A 84 0.87 14.21 -16.85
N VAL A 85 0.86 14.21 -18.19
CA VAL A 85 0.33 15.32 -19.00
C VAL A 85 -1.09 15.68 -18.55
N GLU A 86 -1.37 16.97 -18.45
CA GLU A 86 -2.69 17.48 -18.09
C GLU A 86 -3.77 17.00 -19.09
N GLY A 87 -4.92 16.55 -18.57
CA GLY A 87 -6.02 16.00 -19.38
C GLY A 87 -5.82 14.55 -19.83
N ALA A 88 -4.70 13.92 -19.50
CA ALA A 88 -4.53 12.48 -19.70
C ALA A 88 -5.23 11.65 -18.60
N PRO A 89 -5.70 10.43 -18.91
CA PRO A 89 -6.14 9.48 -17.89
C PRO A 89 -5.07 9.23 -16.82
N LYS A 90 -5.47 9.32 -15.55
CA LYS A 90 -4.56 9.27 -14.40
C LYS A 90 -4.24 7.84 -13.98
N ILE A 91 -2.98 7.64 -13.60
CA ILE A 91 -2.47 6.44 -12.91
C ILE A 91 -2.01 6.87 -11.52
N SER A 92 -2.31 6.08 -10.48
CA SER A 92 -1.80 6.35 -9.12
C SER A 92 -0.27 6.30 -9.07
N LYS A 93 0.33 7.24 -8.34
CA LYS A 93 1.80 7.44 -8.24
C LYS A 93 2.55 6.15 -7.88
N TYR A 94 1.95 5.28 -7.06
CA TYR A 94 2.60 4.04 -6.65
C TYR A 94 2.90 3.08 -7.81
N ALA A 95 2.23 3.26 -8.95
CA ALA A 95 2.34 2.40 -10.13
C ALA A 95 3.16 3.02 -11.28
N TYR A 96 3.83 4.16 -11.06
CA TYR A 96 4.61 4.85 -12.09
C TYR A 96 5.86 4.09 -12.52
N GLY A 97 6.54 3.46 -11.57
CA GLY A 97 7.79 2.73 -11.80
C GLY A 97 7.61 1.20 -11.87
N THR A 98 8.65 0.54 -11.45
CA THR A 98 8.65 -0.93 -11.30
C THR A 98 7.73 -1.36 -10.18
N ASP A 99 7.06 -2.50 -10.34
CA ASP A 99 6.19 -3.10 -9.36
C ASP A 99 6.93 -3.28 -8.01
N TYR A 100 6.40 -2.64 -6.99
CA TYR A 100 6.97 -2.60 -5.64
C TYR A 100 7.16 -3.97 -5.01
N HIS A 101 6.37 -4.97 -5.43
CA HIS A 101 6.55 -6.34 -4.94
C HIS A 101 7.95 -6.90 -5.25
N PHE A 102 8.49 -6.60 -6.44
CA PHE A 102 9.84 -7.04 -6.79
C PHE A 102 10.90 -6.29 -5.99
N VAL A 103 10.78 -4.96 -5.94
CA VAL A 103 11.75 -4.09 -5.28
C VAL A 103 11.82 -4.40 -3.78
N ILE A 104 10.67 -4.46 -3.12
CA ILE A 104 10.60 -4.67 -1.67
C ILE A 104 11.03 -6.10 -1.30
N LYS A 105 10.59 -7.12 -2.04
CA LYS A 105 11.01 -8.51 -1.77
C LYS A 105 12.52 -8.67 -1.83
N GLU A 106 13.19 -8.03 -2.78
CA GLU A 106 14.64 -8.09 -2.87
C GLU A 106 15.32 -7.39 -1.68
N LYS A 107 14.82 -6.19 -1.30
CA LYS A 107 15.33 -5.48 -0.11
C LYS A 107 15.10 -6.26 1.19
N LEU A 108 13.94 -6.90 1.34
CA LEU A 108 13.64 -7.73 2.50
C LEU A 108 14.54 -8.97 2.57
N LYS A 109 14.83 -9.58 1.43
CA LYS A 109 15.77 -10.71 1.35
C LYS A 109 17.17 -10.29 1.77
N GLN A 110 17.66 -9.15 1.28
CA GLN A 110 18.96 -8.60 1.68
C GLN A 110 18.98 -8.27 3.17
N LEU A 111 17.92 -7.64 3.70
CA LEU A 111 17.81 -7.36 5.13
C LEU A 111 17.87 -8.66 5.95
N PHE A 112 17.11 -9.66 5.57
CA PHE A 112 17.07 -10.94 6.28
C PHE A 112 18.45 -11.63 6.28
N GLN A 113 19.16 -11.61 5.15
CA GLN A 113 20.51 -12.13 5.04
C GLN A 113 21.50 -11.41 5.98
N ILE A 114 21.48 -10.06 5.98
CA ILE A 114 22.31 -9.26 6.90
C ILE A 114 22.03 -9.65 8.35
N LEU A 115 20.77 -9.84 8.71
CA LEU A 115 20.42 -10.23 10.07
C LEU A 115 20.90 -11.63 10.43
N GLN A 116 20.87 -12.59 9.50
CA GLN A 116 21.43 -13.92 9.74
C GLN A 116 22.95 -13.89 9.91
N GLU A 117 23.65 -13.05 9.15
CA GLU A 117 25.11 -12.88 9.27
C GLU A 117 25.52 -12.25 10.59
N GLU A 118 24.75 -11.25 11.08
CA GLU A 118 25.08 -10.47 12.27
C GLU A 118 24.57 -11.08 13.59
N ILE A 119 23.46 -11.80 13.55
CA ILE A 119 22.77 -12.33 14.73
C ILE A 119 23.02 -13.84 14.89
N GLY A 120 23.20 -14.54 13.78
CA GLY A 120 23.29 -16.00 13.73
C GLY A 120 21.96 -16.63 13.33
N GLU A 121 21.63 -17.77 13.91
CA GLU A 121 20.44 -18.56 13.53
C GLU A 121 19.17 -17.83 13.96
N ILE A 122 18.48 -17.23 12.97
CA ILE A 122 17.15 -16.65 13.08
C ILE A 122 16.26 -17.22 11.99
N ASN A 123 14.99 -17.42 12.32
CA ASN A 123 13.99 -17.85 11.35
C ASN A 123 12.89 -16.82 11.22
N GLY A 124 12.30 -16.73 10.03
CA GLY A 124 11.24 -15.78 9.78
C GLY A 124 10.67 -15.89 8.37
N ARG A 125 9.67 -15.06 8.13
CA ARG A 125 9.06 -14.89 6.81
C ARG A 125 8.92 -13.40 6.51
N VAL A 126 9.05 -13.07 5.24
CA VAL A 126 8.91 -11.70 4.73
C VAL A 126 7.67 -11.58 3.86
N PHE A 127 7.02 -10.43 3.93
CA PHE A 127 5.75 -10.18 3.26
C PHE A 127 5.73 -8.77 2.67
N VAL A 128 5.05 -8.65 1.55
CA VAL A 128 4.64 -7.38 0.95
C VAL A 128 3.33 -7.64 0.22
N ASP A 129 2.24 -7.08 0.72
CA ASP A 129 0.89 -7.04 0.14
C ASP A 129 0.30 -8.39 -0.40
N SER A 130 1.05 -9.44 -0.47
CA SER A 130 0.65 -10.70 -1.14
C SER A 130 0.31 -11.86 -0.19
N ALA A 131 0.12 -11.58 1.10
CA ALA A 131 -0.18 -12.56 2.15
C ALA A 131 -1.34 -12.11 3.04
N PRO A 132 -1.94 -13.02 3.82
CA PRO A 132 -2.96 -12.64 4.80
C PRO A 132 -2.31 -11.98 6.03
N VAL A 133 -1.73 -10.79 5.82
CA VAL A 133 -1.14 -9.90 6.83
C VAL A 133 -1.94 -8.60 6.82
N MET A 134 -2.21 -8.04 7.98
CA MET A 134 -2.84 -6.72 8.10
C MET A 134 -1.76 -5.63 8.20
N ASP A 135 -1.10 -5.35 7.08
CA ASP A 135 0.10 -4.50 7.00
C ASP A 135 -0.07 -3.17 7.74
N LYS A 136 -1.17 -2.45 7.48
CA LYS A 136 -1.44 -1.14 8.11
C LYS A 136 -1.62 -1.25 9.64
N ALA A 137 -2.26 -2.32 10.11
CA ALA A 137 -2.47 -2.55 11.54
C ALA A 137 -1.13 -2.83 12.26
N TRP A 138 -0.29 -3.69 11.66
CA TRP A 138 1.03 -3.97 12.20
C TRP A 138 1.94 -2.75 12.20
N ALA A 139 1.97 -2.00 11.11
CA ALA A 139 2.74 -0.76 11.01
C ALA A 139 2.25 0.31 12.01
N GLY A 140 0.94 0.43 12.22
CA GLY A 140 0.37 1.29 13.27
C GLY A 140 0.80 0.86 14.67
N ARG A 141 0.71 -0.44 14.95
CA ARG A 141 1.09 -1.04 16.24
C ARG A 141 2.57 -0.88 16.55
N SER A 142 3.41 -0.87 15.52
CA SER A 142 4.87 -0.66 15.63
C SER A 142 5.28 0.82 15.65
N GLY A 143 4.32 1.75 15.78
CA GLY A 143 4.60 3.17 15.94
C GLY A 143 5.01 3.91 14.66
N LEU A 144 4.81 3.31 13.49
CA LEU A 144 5.18 3.93 12.21
C LEU A 144 4.20 5.01 11.75
N GLY A 145 3.01 5.05 12.32
CA GLY A 145 1.98 6.02 12.01
C GLY A 145 0.66 5.66 12.69
N TRP A 146 -0.38 6.39 12.35
CA TRP A 146 -1.76 6.10 12.78
C TRP A 146 -2.65 5.81 11.59
N MET A 147 -3.71 5.06 11.81
CA MET A 147 -4.76 4.88 10.81
C MET A 147 -5.51 6.18 10.60
N GLY A 148 -5.40 6.76 9.41
CA GLY A 148 -6.12 7.97 9.06
C GLY A 148 -7.62 7.74 8.79
N LYS A 149 -8.42 8.83 8.77
CA LYS A 149 -9.83 8.75 8.40
C LYS A 149 -10.06 8.21 6.98
N ASN A 150 -9.05 8.31 6.11
CA ASN A 150 -9.04 7.71 4.76
C ASN A 150 -8.55 6.25 4.73
N THR A 151 -8.42 5.62 5.88
CA THR A 151 -7.92 4.25 6.06
C THR A 151 -6.50 3.98 5.54
N ASN A 152 -5.71 5.02 5.28
CA ASN A 152 -4.27 4.88 5.04
C ASN A 152 -3.50 5.06 6.34
N LEU A 153 -2.35 4.40 6.45
CA LEU A 153 -1.39 4.70 7.50
C LEU A 153 -0.77 6.07 7.22
N ILE A 154 -0.79 6.97 8.19
CA ILE A 154 -0.23 8.32 8.07
C ILE A 154 0.92 8.46 9.06
N ASN A 155 2.08 8.85 8.54
CA ASN A 155 3.25 9.18 9.35
C ASN A 155 3.38 10.70 9.49
N LYS A 156 3.61 11.18 10.70
CA LYS A 156 3.68 12.62 11.01
C LYS A 156 4.76 13.39 10.23
N LYS A 157 5.84 12.71 9.82
CA LYS A 157 7.01 13.34 9.20
C LYS A 157 7.03 13.25 7.68
N VAL A 158 6.34 12.26 7.11
CA VAL A 158 6.49 11.90 5.69
C VAL A 158 5.16 11.64 4.97
N GLY A 159 4.03 11.88 5.63
CA GLY A 159 2.71 11.67 5.01
C GLY A 159 2.34 10.20 4.90
N SER A 160 1.76 9.79 3.77
CA SER A 160 1.24 8.44 3.54
C SER A 160 1.66 7.80 2.22
N PHE A 161 2.50 8.46 1.40
CA PHE A 161 2.97 7.93 0.12
C PHE A 161 4.13 6.95 0.30
N PHE A 162 3.87 5.82 0.94
CA PHE A 162 4.85 4.75 1.15
C PHE A 162 4.18 3.38 1.07
N PHE A 163 4.95 2.39 0.67
CA PHE A 163 4.61 0.97 0.79
C PHE A 163 4.91 0.49 2.19
N ILE A 164 4.19 -0.56 2.61
CA ILE A 164 4.40 -1.25 3.88
C ILE A 164 4.89 -2.66 3.58
N ALA A 165 5.82 -3.14 4.37
CA ALA A 165 6.34 -4.49 4.29
C ALA A 165 6.59 -5.05 5.69
N GLU A 166 6.50 -6.36 5.86
CA GLU A 166 6.68 -7.02 7.15
C GLU A 166 7.69 -8.15 7.09
N MET A 167 8.40 -8.30 8.22
CA MET A 167 9.14 -9.50 8.56
C MET A 167 8.58 -10.07 9.86
N ILE A 168 8.14 -11.31 9.84
CA ILE A 168 7.70 -12.04 11.05
C ILE A 168 8.84 -12.94 11.48
N LEU A 169 9.35 -12.74 12.70
CA LEU A 169 10.58 -13.38 13.20
C LEU A 169 10.33 -14.19 14.48
N ASP A 170 11.08 -15.27 14.68
CA ASP A 170 11.15 -16.03 15.94
C ASP A 170 12.07 -15.38 17.01
N LEU A 171 12.57 -14.20 16.70
CA LEU A 171 13.44 -13.43 17.57
C LEU A 171 12.62 -12.46 18.43
N LYS A 172 12.83 -12.48 19.76
CA LYS A 172 12.27 -11.48 20.67
C LYS A 172 13.09 -10.20 20.58
N LEU A 173 12.43 -9.08 20.30
CA LEU A 173 13.01 -7.76 20.12
C LEU A 173 12.44 -6.77 21.13
N ASP A 174 13.01 -5.56 21.20
CA ASP A 174 12.40 -4.43 21.90
C ASP A 174 11.26 -3.88 21.03
N TYR A 175 10.08 -3.74 21.61
CA TYR A 175 8.88 -3.32 20.90
C TYR A 175 8.69 -1.80 20.97
N ASP A 176 8.30 -1.22 19.85
CA ASP A 176 7.88 0.17 19.78
C ASP A 176 6.41 0.31 20.23
N THR A 177 5.98 1.52 20.46
CA THR A 177 4.62 1.83 20.91
C THR A 177 3.82 2.57 19.83
N PRO A 178 2.51 2.32 19.71
CA PRO A 178 1.65 3.06 18.79
C PRO A 178 1.72 4.58 19.02
N VAL A 179 1.51 5.34 17.95
CA VAL A 179 1.40 6.80 18.01
C VAL A 179 -0.06 7.23 18.06
N THR A 180 -0.33 8.41 18.61
CA THR A 180 -1.67 8.98 18.67
C THR A 180 -2.16 9.42 17.28
N ASP A 181 -3.47 9.37 17.08
CA ASP A 181 -4.13 9.93 15.90
C ASP A 181 -4.06 11.46 15.88
N HIS A 182 -3.73 12.02 14.74
CA HIS A 182 -3.66 13.45 14.49
C HIS A 182 -4.62 13.93 13.39
N CYS A 183 -5.62 13.14 13.00
CA CYS A 183 -6.66 13.57 12.06
C CYS A 183 -7.56 14.65 12.65
N GLY A 184 -7.81 14.61 13.97
CA GLY A 184 -8.62 15.59 14.67
C GLY A 184 -9.99 15.81 14.00
N THR A 185 -10.38 17.06 13.78
CA THR A 185 -11.63 17.43 13.13
C THR A 185 -11.59 17.45 11.61
N CYS A 186 -10.40 17.25 10.98
CA CYS A 186 -10.24 17.31 9.53
C CYS A 186 -11.07 16.22 8.82
N THR A 187 -11.76 16.59 7.73
CA THR A 187 -12.56 15.71 6.88
C THR A 187 -12.16 15.78 5.40
N ALA A 188 -11.08 16.47 5.05
CA ALA A 188 -10.68 16.76 3.67
C ALA A 188 -10.69 15.53 2.74
N CYS A 189 -10.20 14.39 3.23
CA CYS A 189 -10.18 13.15 2.43
C CYS A 189 -11.56 12.53 2.21
N ILE A 190 -12.49 12.74 3.13
CA ILE A 190 -13.89 12.28 3.03
C ILE A 190 -14.63 13.17 2.05
N ASP A 191 -14.51 14.49 2.22
CA ASP A 191 -15.21 15.50 1.42
C ASP A 191 -14.73 15.47 -0.05
N ALA A 192 -13.47 15.12 -0.29
CA ALA A 192 -12.89 15.04 -1.63
C ALA A 192 -13.19 13.71 -2.36
N CYS A 193 -13.71 12.68 -1.69
CA CYS A 193 -13.95 11.39 -2.31
C CYS A 193 -15.17 11.43 -3.24
N PRO A 194 -15.01 11.41 -4.59
CA PRO A 194 -16.11 11.66 -5.51
C PRO A 194 -17.14 10.52 -5.55
N THR A 195 -16.76 9.33 -5.08
CA THR A 195 -17.63 8.15 -5.01
C THR A 195 -18.19 7.91 -3.60
N GLU A 196 -17.89 8.80 -2.65
CA GLU A 196 -18.34 8.69 -1.25
C GLU A 196 -17.98 7.34 -0.61
N ALA A 197 -16.84 6.78 -0.99
CA ALA A 197 -16.35 5.50 -0.48
C ALA A 197 -15.90 5.58 0.99
N LEU A 198 -15.66 6.79 1.52
CA LEU A 198 -15.05 6.99 2.84
C LEU A 198 -16.04 7.51 3.87
N THR A 199 -16.03 6.88 5.02
CA THR A 199 -16.51 7.43 6.28
C THR A 199 -15.36 7.42 7.28
N PRO A 200 -15.39 8.17 8.39
CA PRO A 200 -14.25 8.22 9.30
C PRO A 200 -13.74 6.84 9.69
N TYR A 201 -12.48 6.53 9.33
CA TYR A 201 -11.78 5.27 9.62
C TYR A 201 -12.39 4.01 8.97
N ASN A 202 -13.25 4.18 8.00
CA ASN A 202 -13.90 3.07 7.31
C ASN A 202 -14.00 3.37 5.82
N ILE A 203 -13.77 2.34 5.00
CA ILE A 203 -13.90 2.40 3.54
C ILE A 203 -14.88 1.35 3.06
N ASP A 204 -15.81 1.76 2.23
CA ASP A 204 -16.52 0.83 1.34
C ASP A 204 -15.66 0.64 0.08
N ALA A 205 -14.88 -0.44 0.06
CA ALA A 205 -13.98 -0.67 -1.07
C ALA A 205 -14.76 -0.86 -2.38
N SER A 206 -15.99 -1.39 -2.35
CA SER A 206 -16.81 -1.58 -3.55
C SER A 206 -17.12 -0.27 -4.28
N ARG A 207 -17.00 0.86 -3.60
CA ARG A 207 -17.19 2.22 -4.15
C ARG A 207 -15.87 2.93 -4.43
N CYS A 208 -14.74 2.41 -3.95
CA CYS A 208 -13.44 3.07 -4.11
C CYS A 208 -12.94 2.98 -5.56
N ILE A 209 -12.50 4.11 -6.13
CA ILE A 209 -11.93 4.16 -7.49
C ILE A 209 -10.77 3.17 -7.66
N SER A 210 -9.92 3.02 -6.64
CA SER A 210 -8.82 2.04 -6.69
C SER A 210 -9.36 0.61 -6.86
N TYR A 211 -10.42 0.24 -6.13
CA TYR A 211 -11.06 -1.05 -6.31
C TYR A 211 -11.71 -1.19 -7.69
N LEU A 212 -12.46 -0.19 -8.12
CA LEU A 212 -13.17 -0.20 -9.40
C LEU A 212 -12.21 -0.37 -10.58
N THR A 213 -11.02 0.20 -10.49
CA THR A 213 -10.04 0.19 -11.58
C THR A 213 -9.04 -0.97 -11.52
N ILE A 214 -8.84 -1.58 -10.35
CA ILE A 214 -7.82 -2.64 -10.14
C ILE A 214 -8.46 -4.00 -9.89
N GLU A 215 -9.37 -4.08 -8.91
CA GLU A 215 -9.87 -5.35 -8.36
C GLU A 215 -11.16 -5.83 -9.02
N LEU A 216 -12.07 -4.92 -9.35
CA LEU A 216 -13.32 -5.25 -10.03
C LEU A 216 -13.03 -5.89 -11.39
N LYS A 217 -13.60 -7.06 -11.65
CA LYS A 217 -13.41 -7.80 -12.93
C LYS A 217 -14.55 -7.57 -13.91
N ASP A 218 -15.72 -7.19 -13.41
CA ASP A 218 -16.91 -6.88 -14.20
C ASP A 218 -16.90 -5.44 -14.74
N GLN A 219 -17.97 -5.03 -15.39
CA GLN A 219 -18.17 -3.64 -15.81
C GLN A 219 -18.25 -2.73 -14.57
N ILE A 220 -17.70 -1.53 -14.69
CA ILE A 220 -17.87 -0.50 -13.67
C ILE A 220 -19.34 -0.08 -13.67
N PRO A 221 -20.02 -0.07 -12.50
CA PRO A 221 -21.41 0.35 -12.42
C PRO A 221 -21.63 1.78 -12.92
N SER A 222 -22.72 2.00 -13.68
CA SER A 222 -23.03 3.31 -14.28
C SER A 222 -23.24 4.44 -13.24
N GLU A 223 -23.54 4.11 -11.99
CA GLU A 223 -23.63 5.09 -10.89
C GLU A 223 -22.32 5.86 -10.62
N PHE A 224 -21.18 5.34 -11.10
CA PHE A 224 -19.86 5.99 -11.01
C PHE A 224 -19.51 6.82 -12.25
N GLN A 225 -20.40 6.91 -13.25
CA GLN A 225 -20.20 7.79 -14.39
C GLN A 225 -19.94 9.23 -13.92
N ASN A 226 -18.95 9.89 -14.51
CA ASN A 226 -18.51 11.23 -14.14
C ASN A 226 -18.01 11.39 -12.69
N LYS A 227 -17.75 10.28 -11.97
CA LYS A 227 -17.23 10.30 -10.60
C LYS A 227 -15.80 9.72 -10.49
N MET A 228 -15.19 9.37 -11.62
CA MET A 228 -13.87 8.73 -11.63
C MET A 228 -12.71 9.73 -11.64
N ASP A 229 -12.97 11.03 -11.86
CA ASP A 229 -11.96 12.11 -11.91
C ASP A 229 -10.74 11.72 -12.77
N ASP A 230 -10.99 11.14 -13.95
CA ASP A 230 -10.00 10.65 -14.92
C ASP A 230 -9.05 9.54 -14.42
N TRP A 231 -9.29 8.95 -13.26
CA TRP A 231 -8.50 7.83 -12.78
C TRP A 231 -8.77 6.55 -13.56
N SER A 232 -7.77 6.09 -14.30
CA SER A 232 -7.83 4.84 -15.07
C SER A 232 -7.20 3.65 -14.33
N PHE A 233 -6.32 3.92 -13.32
CA PHE A 233 -5.71 2.88 -12.48
C PHE A 233 -5.33 3.43 -11.10
N GLY A 234 -5.92 2.89 -10.04
CA GLY A 234 -5.73 3.40 -8.69
C GLY A 234 -6.40 4.76 -8.49
N CYS A 235 -6.10 5.42 -7.38
CA CYS A 235 -6.60 6.76 -7.05
C CYS A 235 -5.80 7.34 -5.89
N ASP A 236 -5.32 8.57 -6.02
CA ASP A 236 -4.56 9.26 -4.98
C ASP A 236 -5.35 10.39 -4.30
N ILE A 237 -6.62 10.67 -4.68
CA ILE A 237 -7.39 11.83 -4.21
C ILE A 237 -7.34 11.99 -2.69
N CYS A 238 -7.65 10.94 -1.94
CA CYS A 238 -7.69 11.02 -0.48
C CYS A 238 -6.30 11.19 0.18
N GLN A 239 -5.23 10.88 -0.55
CA GLN A 239 -3.85 11.15 -0.13
C GLN A 239 -3.42 12.56 -0.55
N ASP A 240 -3.71 12.99 -1.77
CA ASP A 240 -3.31 14.30 -2.29
C ASP A 240 -3.92 15.45 -1.45
N VAL A 241 -5.18 15.32 -1.02
CA VAL A 241 -5.82 16.35 -0.18
C VAL A 241 -5.44 16.28 1.30
N CYS A 242 -4.72 15.23 1.72
CA CYS A 242 -4.37 15.04 3.12
C CYS A 242 -3.32 16.07 3.56
N PRO A 243 -3.59 16.91 4.60
CA PRO A 243 -2.63 17.92 5.04
C PRO A 243 -1.29 17.37 5.49
N TRP A 244 -1.24 16.10 5.89
CA TRP A 244 0.00 15.45 6.31
C TRP A 244 0.93 15.14 5.14
N ASN A 245 0.41 15.02 3.92
CA ASN A 245 1.21 14.77 2.72
C ASN A 245 2.01 15.97 2.22
N ARG A 246 1.80 17.18 2.78
CA ARG A 246 2.71 18.32 2.57
C ARG A 246 4.14 18.06 3.04
N PHE A 247 4.36 17.05 3.85
CA PHE A 247 5.69 16.64 4.33
C PHE A 247 6.32 15.54 3.47
N SER A 248 5.61 15.02 2.50
CA SER A 248 6.16 14.04 1.55
C SER A 248 7.30 14.65 0.75
N LYS A 249 8.33 13.84 0.50
CA LYS A 249 9.50 14.22 -0.31
C LYS A 249 9.71 13.14 -1.35
N PRO A 250 10.19 13.48 -2.55
CA PRO A 250 10.49 12.50 -3.57
C PRO A 250 11.33 11.34 -3.05
N HIS A 251 11.03 10.15 -3.55
CA HIS A 251 11.80 8.94 -3.22
C HIS A 251 13.20 8.98 -3.83
N SER A 252 14.06 8.10 -3.36
CA SER A 252 15.40 7.90 -3.91
C SER A 252 15.60 6.49 -4.47
N GLU A 253 14.53 5.73 -4.65
CA GLU A 253 14.59 4.37 -5.20
C GLU A 253 14.59 4.43 -6.73
N PRO A 254 15.70 4.07 -7.41
CA PRO A 254 15.79 4.21 -8.86
C PRO A 254 14.75 3.39 -9.63
N LEU A 255 14.31 2.26 -9.08
CA LEU A 255 13.32 1.40 -9.72
C LEU A 255 11.89 1.95 -9.61
N PHE A 256 11.66 2.97 -8.78
CA PHE A 256 10.37 3.65 -8.67
C PHE A 256 10.29 4.90 -9.55
N GLU A 257 11.39 5.30 -10.19
CA GLU A 257 11.37 6.42 -11.14
C GLU A 257 10.27 6.22 -12.17
N PRO A 258 9.43 7.25 -12.40
CA PRO A 258 8.38 7.21 -13.40
C PRO A 258 8.95 6.92 -14.79
N ARG A 259 8.26 6.12 -15.55
CA ARG A 259 8.61 5.90 -16.96
C ARG A 259 8.26 7.13 -17.77
N SER A 260 9.23 7.66 -18.54
CA SER A 260 9.02 8.84 -19.36
C SER A 260 7.81 8.70 -20.29
N GLU A 261 7.66 7.53 -20.92
CA GLU A 261 6.53 7.25 -21.80
C GLU A 261 5.18 7.38 -21.08
N LEU A 262 5.09 6.96 -19.81
CA LEU A 262 3.87 7.08 -19.02
C LEU A 262 3.54 8.56 -18.72
N LEU A 263 4.55 9.36 -18.40
CA LEU A 263 4.36 10.76 -18.08
C LEU A 263 3.96 11.59 -19.31
N GLU A 264 4.47 11.24 -20.49
CA GLU A 264 4.27 11.97 -21.75
C GLU A 264 3.00 11.54 -22.50
N PHE A 265 2.35 10.44 -22.11
CA PHE A 265 1.15 9.95 -22.81
C PHE A 265 0.01 10.94 -22.75
N THR A 266 -0.40 11.40 -23.95
CA THR A 266 -1.58 12.25 -24.14
C THR A 266 -2.86 11.43 -24.09
N LYS A 267 -4.02 12.09 -23.97
CA LYS A 267 -5.33 11.44 -24.06
C LYS A 267 -5.45 10.55 -25.31
N LYS A 268 -4.95 11.04 -26.46
CA LYS A 268 -4.96 10.30 -27.71
C LYS A 268 -4.15 9.02 -27.65
N ASP A 269 -2.96 9.04 -27.03
CA ASP A 269 -2.10 7.86 -26.89
C ASP A 269 -2.79 6.79 -26.04
N TRP A 270 -3.53 7.21 -25.00
CA TRP A 270 -4.34 6.31 -24.19
C TRP A 270 -5.53 5.68 -24.96
N GLU A 271 -6.20 6.46 -25.80
CA GLU A 271 -7.30 5.98 -26.67
C GLU A 271 -6.78 4.94 -27.68
N GLU A 272 -5.64 5.20 -28.30
CA GLU A 272 -4.99 4.35 -29.30
C GLU A 272 -4.14 3.21 -28.69
N LEU A 273 -4.10 3.08 -27.35
CA LEU A 273 -3.29 2.08 -26.65
C LEU A 273 -3.63 0.66 -27.14
N THR A 274 -2.64 -0.03 -27.72
CA THR A 274 -2.73 -1.44 -28.11
C THR A 274 -2.23 -2.37 -27.02
N GLU A 275 -2.56 -3.66 -27.09
CA GLU A 275 -2.06 -4.65 -26.15
C GLU A 275 -0.52 -4.79 -26.22
N ALA A 276 0.06 -4.71 -27.42
CA ALA A 276 1.50 -4.75 -27.61
C ALA A 276 2.20 -3.56 -26.93
N THR A 277 1.65 -2.34 -27.09
CA THR A 277 2.16 -1.13 -26.43
C THR A 277 2.00 -1.23 -24.91
N PHE A 278 0.86 -1.70 -24.42
CA PHE A 278 0.63 -1.97 -23.00
C PHE A 278 1.68 -2.92 -22.42
N ASP A 279 2.01 -4.01 -23.13
CA ASP A 279 2.97 -5.00 -22.67
C ASP A 279 4.40 -4.46 -22.57
N ILE A 280 4.74 -3.52 -23.43
CA ILE A 280 6.03 -2.83 -23.41
C ILE A 280 6.09 -1.83 -22.27
N ILE A 281 5.14 -0.89 -22.22
CA ILE A 281 5.14 0.23 -21.25
C ILE A 281 4.97 -0.28 -19.83
N PHE A 282 4.05 -1.21 -19.61
CA PHE A 282 3.77 -1.74 -18.26
C PHE A 282 4.53 -3.03 -17.93
N LYS A 283 5.62 -3.34 -18.65
CA LYS A 283 6.48 -4.46 -18.28
C LYS A 283 6.99 -4.27 -16.85
N ASN A 284 6.77 -5.26 -15.99
CA ASN A 284 7.12 -5.21 -14.55
C ASN A 284 6.49 -4.03 -13.79
N SER A 285 5.35 -3.53 -14.22
CA SER A 285 4.58 -2.49 -13.53
C SER A 285 3.41 -3.12 -12.76
N ALA A 286 3.00 -2.49 -11.65
CA ALA A 286 1.80 -2.86 -10.90
C ALA A 286 0.51 -2.77 -11.75
N VAL A 287 0.49 -1.95 -12.80
CA VAL A 287 -0.62 -1.83 -13.75
C VAL A 287 -0.95 -3.17 -14.44
N LYS A 288 0.00 -4.08 -14.56
CA LYS A 288 -0.23 -5.44 -15.10
C LYS A 288 -1.29 -6.24 -14.32
N ARG A 289 -1.58 -5.89 -13.07
CA ARG A 289 -2.60 -6.57 -12.25
C ARG A 289 -3.99 -6.51 -12.90
N THR A 290 -4.36 -5.38 -13.50
CA THR A 290 -5.66 -5.24 -14.18
C THR A 290 -5.66 -5.84 -15.59
N ARG A 291 -4.49 -6.16 -16.15
CA ARG A 291 -4.28 -6.61 -17.53
C ARG A 291 -4.74 -5.55 -18.56
N TYR A 292 -4.39 -5.73 -19.83
CA TYR A 292 -4.80 -4.84 -20.91
C TYR A 292 -6.32 -4.64 -20.96
N ARG A 293 -7.07 -5.75 -20.90
CA ARG A 293 -8.54 -5.72 -20.96
C ARG A 293 -9.17 -4.86 -19.85
N GLY A 294 -8.66 -4.97 -18.62
CA GLY A 294 -9.17 -4.18 -17.51
C GLY A 294 -8.84 -2.69 -17.67
N LEU A 295 -7.61 -2.36 -18.08
CA LEU A 295 -7.24 -0.97 -18.35
C LEU A 295 -8.09 -0.36 -19.49
N LYS A 296 -8.29 -1.08 -20.60
CA LYS A 296 -9.15 -0.61 -21.71
C LYS A 296 -10.60 -0.44 -21.27
N ARG A 297 -11.14 -1.31 -20.41
CA ARG A 297 -12.46 -1.12 -19.79
C ARG A 297 -12.51 0.19 -19.01
N ASN A 298 -11.49 0.46 -18.18
CA ASN A 298 -11.44 1.67 -17.37
C ASN A 298 -11.39 2.93 -18.27
N LEU A 299 -10.53 2.92 -19.29
CA LEU A 299 -10.42 4.02 -20.26
C LEU A 299 -11.73 4.25 -21.02
N ALA A 300 -12.43 3.19 -21.46
CA ALA A 300 -13.71 3.31 -22.12
C ALA A 300 -14.76 3.96 -21.20
N PHE A 301 -14.80 3.55 -19.92
CA PHE A 301 -15.72 4.11 -18.93
C PHE A 301 -15.49 5.61 -18.64
N LEU A 302 -14.27 6.10 -18.81
CA LEU A 302 -13.96 7.54 -18.65
C LEU A 302 -14.40 8.39 -19.85
N ASN A 303 -14.59 7.77 -21.02
CA ASN A 303 -14.96 8.46 -22.26
C ASN A 303 -16.48 8.42 -22.56
N ASP A 304 -17.23 7.56 -21.85
CA ASP A 304 -18.70 7.48 -21.92
C ASP A 304 -19.34 8.59 -21.05
#